data_18a5d6e19499c375171be6b5c06b470b
#
_entry.id   18a5d6e19499c375171be6b5c06b470b
#
_cell.length_a   1.000
_cell.length_b   1.000
_cell.length_c   1.000
_cell.angle_alpha   90.00
_cell.angle_beta   90.00
_cell.angle_gamma   90.00
#
_symmetry.space_group_name_H-M   'P 1'
#
loop_
_entity.id
_entity.type
_entity.pdbx_description
1 polymer ?
#
loop_
_entity_poly.entity_id
_entity_poly.type
_entity_poly.pdbx_seq_one_letter_code
_entity_poly.pdbx_strand_id
1 'polypeptide(L)'
;LMAGKSLQDESQRRRNGIKVLTEKFKRFGYQVLMHEDLCWFDSRGSFLSPTYKKEVKPSSEELKHIFEKYKQATNPHLDSVGLSFLSCEILLDLGILNPFEVENSHSSLCWDGRTLSEYLLFYARRFLSLTERNPEVAPALIYTHLNTAHETSGKRIRFDDSHLSKFLEEMARSRTTITILLSTHGGKTTNYALETFPGSLEVYSPIMFIIVPDKVAQRLGKDRMDALRLNQKRLVTVEDLHGMLISVGEMTDSPSAAISETSGLFRPVSATRTCADIKGLYSDAMCRCQGWNKFLSPKSLDVI
;
A
#
# COMPACT_ATOMS: atom_id res chain seq x y z
N LEU A 1 -28.22 3.99 11.89
CA LEU A 1 -27.45 3.77 13.14
C LEU A 1 -26.64 2.47 13.13
N MET A 2 -26.97 1.48 12.29
CA MET A 2 -26.18 0.22 12.14
C MET A 2 -24.97 0.37 11.20
N ALA A 3 -25.03 1.23 10.20
CA ALA A 3 -23.92 1.47 9.25
C ALA A 3 -22.69 2.14 9.88
N GLY A 4 -22.90 3.00 10.91
CA GLY A 4 -21.77 3.69 11.58
C GLY A 4 -20.86 2.79 12.43
N LYS A 5 -21.39 1.70 13.01
CA LYS A 5 -20.58 0.75 13.78
C LYS A 5 -19.70 -0.14 12.88
N SER A 6 -20.17 -0.46 11.68
CA SER A 6 -19.45 -1.27 10.69
C SER A 6 -18.20 -0.54 10.17
N LEU A 7 -18.29 0.76 9.84
CA LEU A 7 -17.18 1.54 9.30
C LEU A 7 -16.08 1.84 10.33
N GLN A 8 -16.46 2.07 11.60
CA GLN A 8 -15.48 2.24 12.68
C GLN A 8 -14.72 0.94 12.97
N ASP A 9 -15.41 -0.19 12.96
CA ASP A 9 -14.81 -1.50 13.20
C ASP A 9 -13.87 -1.91 12.05
N GLU A 10 -14.23 -1.61 10.80
CA GLU A 10 -13.40 -1.87 9.63
C GLU A 10 -12.13 -1.01 9.60
N SER A 11 -12.22 0.28 9.92
CA SER A 11 -11.06 1.16 10.00
C SER A 11 -10.09 0.76 11.13
N GLN A 12 -10.62 0.22 12.21
CA GLN A 12 -9.84 -0.27 13.35
C GLN A 12 -9.16 -1.62 13.03
N ARG A 13 -9.84 -2.50 12.27
CA ARG A 13 -9.26 -3.77 11.78
C ARG A 13 -8.13 -3.52 10.78
N ARG A 14 -8.27 -2.57 9.86
CA ARG A 14 -7.20 -2.20 8.90
C ARG A 14 -5.96 -1.65 9.62
N ARG A 15 -6.16 -0.79 10.63
CA ARG A 15 -5.06 -0.27 11.47
C ARG A 15 -4.37 -1.40 12.24
N ASN A 16 -5.12 -2.34 12.75
CA ASN A 16 -4.58 -3.49 13.47
C ASN A 16 -3.77 -4.41 12.54
N GLY A 17 -4.16 -4.59 11.27
CA GLY A 17 -3.44 -5.43 10.32
C GLY A 17 -2.03 -4.91 10.02
N ILE A 18 -1.87 -3.62 9.75
CA ILE A 18 -0.55 -3.00 9.52
C ILE A 18 0.29 -3.05 10.81
N LYS A 19 -0.32 -2.77 11.97
CA LYS A 19 0.37 -2.84 13.26
C LYS A 19 0.91 -4.25 13.54
N VAL A 20 0.10 -5.27 13.29
CA VAL A 20 0.51 -6.67 13.45
C VAL A 20 1.65 -7.03 12.52
N LEU A 21 1.58 -6.58 11.25
CA LEU A 21 2.66 -6.81 10.28
C LEU A 21 3.98 -6.17 10.75
N THR A 22 3.95 -4.90 11.10
CA THR A 22 5.15 -4.14 11.53
C THR A 22 5.73 -4.71 12.82
N GLU A 23 4.90 -5.07 13.80
CA GLU A 23 5.33 -5.73 15.03
C GLU A 23 6.05 -7.05 14.74
N LYS A 24 5.50 -7.89 13.87
CA LYS A 24 6.14 -9.16 13.49
C LYS A 24 7.47 -8.92 12.79
N PHE A 25 7.55 -7.99 11.83
CA PHE A 25 8.81 -7.67 11.16
C PHE A 25 9.87 -7.14 12.12
N LYS A 26 9.50 -6.35 13.12
CA LYS A 26 10.42 -5.95 14.20
C LYS A 26 10.96 -7.16 14.97
N ARG A 27 10.10 -8.13 15.30
CA ARG A 27 10.52 -9.36 15.99
C ARG A 27 11.46 -10.21 15.13
N PHE A 28 11.30 -10.18 13.81
CA PHE A 28 12.22 -10.81 12.85
C PHE A 28 13.52 -10.02 12.61
N GLY A 29 13.76 -8.95 13.37
CA GLY A 29 14.97 -8.13 13.28
C GLY A 29 14.98 -7.11 12.14
N TYR A 30 13.86 -6.85 11.50
CA TYR A 30 13.78 -5.85 10.42
C TYR A 30 13.69 -4.42 10.98
N GLN A 31 14.28 -3.48 10.24
CA GLN A 31 13.90 -2.08 10.31
C GLN A 31 12.57 -1.89 9.57
N VAL A 32 11.66 -1.11 10.16
CA VAL A 32 10.34 -0.86 9.58
C VAL A 32 10.18 0.62 9.28
N LEU A 33 10.06 0.93 7.99
CA LEU A 33 9.91 2.29 7.48
C LEU A 33 8.56 2.41 6.77
N MET A 34 7.86 3.50 7.04
CA MET A 34 6.60 3.84 6.37
C MET A 34 6.65 5.27 5.86
N HIS A 35 6.31 5.44 4.58
CA HIS A 35 6.32 6.74 3.91
C HIS A 35 5.01 6.96 3.15
N GLU A 36 4.60 8.21 3.09
CA GLU A 36 3.40 8.63 2.38
C GLU A 36 3.61 10.01 1.74
N ASP A 37 3.14 10.21 0.51
CA ASP A 37 3.22 11.48 -0.22
C ASP A 37 2.05 12.42 0.11
N LEU A 38 1.43 12.24 1.26
CA LEU A 38 0.24 12.93 1.69
C LEU A 38 0.38 13.44 3.11
N CYS A 39 -0.22 14.60 3.35
CA CYS A 39 -0.38 15.15 4.68
C CYS A 39 -1.87 15.34 4.98
N TRP A 40 -2.41 14.50 5.84
CA TRP A 40 -3.80 14.55 6.21
C TRP A 40 -3.99 15.32 7.51
N PHE A 41 -4.77 16.39 7.43
CA PHE A 41 -5.20 17.18 8.60
C PHE A 41 -6.64 16.86 9.02
N ASP A 42 -7.34 16.04 8.25
CA ASP A 42 -8.71 15.66 8.53
C ASP A 42 -8.84 14.24 9.11
N SER A 43 -10.09 13.88 9.43
CA SER A 43 -10.43 12.57 10.00
C SER A 43 -10.24 11.38 9.03
N ARG A 44 -9.88 11.62 7.78
CA ARG A 44 -9.75 10.61 6.72
C ARG A 44 -8.31 10.18 6.48
N GLY A 45 -7.34 10.82 7.12
CA GLY A 45 -5.93 10.50 6.97
C GLY A 45 -5.59 9.10 7.41
N SER A 46 -4.83 8.38 6.59
CA SER A 46 -4.46 6.99 6.85
C SER A 46 -3.60 6.84 8.09
N PHE A 47 -2.79 7.83 8.41
CA PHE A 47 -1.78 7.75 9.45
C PHE A 47 -1.80 8.88 10.48
N LEU A 48 -2.23 10.10 10.14
CA LEU A 48 -2.16 11.27 11.03
C LEU A 48 -3.48 11.63 11.70
N SER A 49 -4.56 11.03 11.29
CA SER A 49 -5.92 11.45 11.56
C SER A 49 -6.43 11.41 13.00
N PRO A 50 -6.02 10.51 13.91
CA PRO A 50 -6.68 10.47 15.21
C PRO A 50 -6.33 11.62 16.15
N THR A 51 -5.25 12.35 15.88
CA THR A 51 -4.65 13.29 16.84
C THR A 51 -4.76 14.75 16.45
N TYR A 52 -5.17 15.06 15.20
CA TYR A 52 -5.15 16.44 14.73
C TYR A 52 -6.51 16.91 14.20
N LYS A 53 -7.11 17.88 14.91
CA LYS A 53 -8.41 18.50 14.56
C LYS A 53 -8.28 20.01 14.33
N LYS A 54 -7.13 20.51 13.94
CA LYS A 54 -6.92 21.95 13.85
C LYS A 54 -7.09 22.44 12.40
N GLU A 55 -7.92 23.45 12.20
CA GLU A 55 -8.11 24.13 10.91
C GLU A 55 -6.96 25.07 10.54
N VAL A 56 -5.98 25.22 11.42
CA VAL A 56 -4.84 26.14 11.23
C VAL A 56 -3.59 25.35 10.85
N LYS A 57 -2.89 25.81 9.82
CA LYS A 57 -1.58 25.28 9.38
C LYS A 57 -0.61 25.17 10.57
N PRO A 58 -0.13 23.97 10.93
CA PRO A 58 0.81 23.81 12.03
C PRO A 58 2.22 24.31 11.64
N SER A 59 2.99 24.72 12.60
CA SER A 59 4.42 24.99 12.43
C SER A 59 5.19 23.67 12.24
N SER A 60 6.41 23.74 11.68
CA SER A 60 7.28 22.57 11.53
C SER A 60 7.58 21.88 12.86
N GLU A 61 7.66 22.62 13.96
CA GLU A 61 7.90 22.06 15.28
C GLU A 61 6.65 21.33 15.83
N GLU A 62 5.47 21.90 15.63
CA GLU A 62 4.20 21.22 15.95
C GLU A 62 4.04 19.94 15.12
N LEU A 63 4.41 19.94 13.83
CA LEU A 63 4.40 18.74 13.01
C LEU A 63 5.32 17.65 13.56
N LYS A 64 6.56 17.96 13.93
CA LYS A 64 7.47 16.99 14.57
C LYS A 64 6.84 16.36 15.80
N HIS A 65 6.27 17.18 16.65
CA HIS A 65 5.61 16.70 17.86
C HIS A 65 4.39 15.82 17.55
N ILE A 66 3.61 16.16 16.53
CA ILE A 66 2.49 15.36 16.07
C ILE A 66 2.98 14.00 15.56
N PHE A 67 4.05 13.96 14.75
CA PHE A 67 4.62 12.71 14.26
C PHE A 67 5.12 11.81 15.37
N GLU A 68 5.82 12.36 16.35
CA GLU A 68 6.29 11.58 17.50
C GLU A 68 5.13 11.02 18.32
N LYS A 69 4.11 11.83 18.61
CA LYS A 69 2.89 11.34 19.27
C LYS A 69 2.16 10.28 18.46
N TYR A 70 2.07 10.49 17.15
CA TYR A 70 1.46 9.53 16.24
C TYR A 70 2.20 8.20 16.26
N LYS A 71 3.52 8.22 16.13
CA LYS A 71 4.37 7.03 16.20
C LYS A 71 4.16 6.30 17.52
N GLN A 72 4.17 7.00 18.64
CA GLN A 72 3.96 6.40 19.97
C GLN A 72 2.57 5.79 20.13
N ALA A 73 1.53 6.50 19.69
CA ALA A 73 0.14 6.09 19.93
C ALA A 73 -0.36 5.01 18.97
N THR A 74 0.09 5.02 17.70
CA THR A 74 -0.50 4.19 16.65
C THR A 74 0.39 3.06 16.17
N ASN A 75 1.69 3.28 16.09
CA ASN A 75 2.63 2.28 15.62
C ASN A 75 4.04 2.44 16.24
N PRO A 76 4.23 2.00 17.50
CA PRO A 76 5.51 2.09 18.18
C PRO A 76 6.60 1.25 17.51
N HIS A 77 6.24 0.37 16.59
CA HIS A 77 7.17 -0.53 15.90
C HIS A 77 7.82 0.11 14.66
N LEU A 78 7.46 1.33 14.28
CA LEU A 78 8.13 2.06 13.20
C LEU A 78 9.49 2.59 13.66
N ASP A 79 10.51 2.31 12.87
CA ASP A 79 11.83 2.94 13.04
C ASP A 79 11.86 4.32 12.40
N SER A 80 11.13 4.51 11.31
CA SER A 80 11.01 5.78 10.62
C SER A 80 9.67 5.96 9.95
N VAL A 81 9.13 7.17 10.03
CA VAL A 81 8.04 7.65 9.17
C VAL A 81 8.61 8.39 7.95
N GLY A 82 9.92 8.38 7.83
CA GLY A 82 10.69 8.83 6.69
C GLY A 82 10.30 10.20 6.16
N LEU A 83 10.03 10.23 4.86
CA LEU A 83 9.70 11.46 4.15
C LEU A 83 8.25 11.91 4.29
N SER A 84 7.38 11.22 5.05
CA SER A 84 6.00 11.70 5.28
C SER A 84 6.00 13.08 5.96
N PHE A 85 6.97 13.32 6.84
CA PHE A 85 7.16 14.64 7.43
C PHE A 85 7.52 15.69 6.37
N LEU A 86 8.47 15.39 5.48
CA LEU A 86 8.87 16.27 4.39
C LEU A 86 7.70 16.52 3.43
N SER A 87 6.89 15.50 3.14
CA SER A 87 5.68 15.66 2.32
C SER A 87 4.71 16.67 2.95
N CYS A 88 4.53 16.60 4.26
CA CYS A 88 3.71 17.60 4.97
C CYS A 88 4.29 19.01 4.89
N GLU A 89 5.58 19.19 5.11
CA GLU A 89 6.24 20.51 5.00
C GLU A 89 6.09 21.08 3.59
N ILE A 90 6.36 20.29 2.55
CA ILE A 90 6.25 20.71 1.16
C ILE A 90 4.81 21.09 0.81
N LEU A 91 3.82 20.28 1.15
CA LEU A 91 2.42 20.57 0.87
C LEU A 91 1.95 21.85 1.58
N LEU A 92 2.41 22.06 2.81
CA LEU A 92 2.10 23.28 3.56
C LEU A 92 2.73 24.53 2.92
N ASP A 93 3.97 24.44 2.48
CA ASP A 93 4.66 25.56 1.81
C ASP A 93 4.01 25.89 0.47
N LEU A 94 3.49 24.88 -0.23
CA LEU A 94 2.70 25.06 -1.45
C LEU A 94 1.27 25.57 -1.17
N GLY A 95 0.85 25.68 0.09
CA GLY A 95 -0.51 26.06 0.47
C GLY A 95 -1.56 24.99 0.18
N ILE A 96 -1.15 23.74 -0.01
CA ILE A 96 -2.02 22.61 -0.36
C ILE A 96 -2.36 21.86 0.92
N LEU A 97 -3.60 21.98 1.38
CA LEU A 97 -4.09 21.26 2.56
C LEU A 97 -4.59 19.87 2.20
N ASN A 98 -5.16 19.72 1.00
CA ASN A 98 -5.68 18.45 0.51
C ASN A 98 -5.27 18.24 -0.96
N PRO A 99 -4.27 17.38 -1.25
CA PRO A 99 -3.81 17.16 -2.62
C PRO A 99 -4.86 16.46 -3.51
N PHE A 100 -5.94 15.93 -2.96
CA PHE A 100 -7.03 15.37 -3.75
C PHE A 100 -7.91 16.44 -4.42
N GLU A 101 -7.93 17.65 -3.88
CA GLU A 101 -8.68 18.78 -4.42
C GLU A 101 -7.93 19.50 -5.55
N VAL A 102 -6.65 19.16 -5.76
CA VAL A 102 -5.83 19.78 -6.80
C VAL A 102 -5.99 19.00 -8.09
N GLU A 103 -6.87 19.50 -8.95
CA GLU A 103 -7.09 18.91 -10.27
C GLU A 103 -5.89 19.14 -11.19
N ASN A 104 -5.46 18.09 -11.89
CA ASN A 104 -4.57 18.12 -13.05
C ASN A 104 -3.28 18.94 -12.97
N SER A 105 -2.96 19.59 -11.87
CA SER A 105 -1.78 20.44 -11.79
C SER A 105 -0.56 19.65 -11.34
N HIS A 106 0.31 19.31 -12.31
CA HIS A 106 1.62 18.74 -12.01
C HIS A 106 2.49 19.71 -11.20
N SER A 107 2.48 20.98 -11.58
CA SER A 107 3.31 22.02 -10.97
C SER A 107 2.97 22.28 -9.48
N SER A 108 1.73 22.09 -9.08
CA SER A 108 1.30 22.31 -7.69
C SER A 108 1.72 21.21 -6.70
N LEU A 109 2.19 20.06 -7.20
CA LEU A 109 2.71 18.95 -6.38
C LEU A 109 4.20 18.71 -6.59
N CYS A 110 4.88 19.63 -7.28
CA CYS A 110 6.32 19.59 -7.49
C CYS A 110 7.04 20.52 -6.52
N TRP A 111 8.10 20.04 -5.95
CA TRP A 111 9.03 20.82 -5.17
C TRP A 111 10.43 20.60 -5.73
N ASP A 112 11.16 21.71 -5.96
CA ASP A 112 12.50 21.66 -6.58
C ASP A 112 12.55 20.78 -7.87
N GLY A 113 11.53 20.91 -8.72
CA GLY A 113 11.43 20.21 -10.00
C GLY A 113 11.08 18.73 -9.94
N ARG A 114 10.70 18.19 -8.78
CA ARG A 114 10.34 16.78 -8.58
C ARG A 114 9.00 16.64 -7.89
N THR A 115 8.31 15.52 -8.16
CA THR A 115 7.09 15.15 -7.43
C THR A 115 7.43 14.56 -6.06
N LEU A 116 6.47 14.59 -5.13
CA LEU A 116 6.64 13.94 -3.83
C LEU A 116 6.87 12.43 -3.99
N SER A 117 6.14 11.79 -4.90
CA SER A 117 6.31 10.36 -5.23
C SER A 117 7.74 10.04 -5.67
N GLU A 118 8.35 10.90 -6.49
CA GLU A 118 9.75 10.73 -6.91
C GLU A 118 10.72 10.78 -5.73
N TYR A 119 10.52 11.72 -4.79
CA TYR A 119 11.34 11.78 -3.56
C TYR A 119 11.20 10.51 -2.72
N LEU A 120 9.97 9.99 -2.53
CA LEU A 120 9.74 8.77 -1.76
C LEU A 120 10.41 7.57 -2.39
N LEU A 121 10.26 7.38 -3.70
CA LEU A 121 10.91 6.28 -4.43
C LEU A 121 12.43 6.41 -4.43
N PHE A 122 12.97 7.62 -4.60
CA PHE A 122 14.40 7.88 -4.49
C PHE A 122 14.94 7.51 -3.11
N TYR A 123 14.26 7.91 -2.04
CA TYR A 123 14.64 7.57 -0.67
C TYR A 123 14.64 6.06 -0.45
N ALA A 124 13.55 5.37 -0.81
CA ALA A 124 13.44 3.92 -0.68
C ALA A 124 14.58 3.20 -1.41
N ARG A 125 14.88 3.60 -2.64
CA ARG A 125 15.99 3.06 -3.43
C ARG A 125 17.34 3.26 -2.75
N ARG A 126 17.62 4.47 -2.26
CA ARG A 126 18.88 4.78 -1.57
C ARG A 126 19.03 3.96 -0.30
N PHE A 127 17.98 3.83 0.47
CA PHE A 127 17.98 3.03 1.69
C PHE A 127 18.26 1.56 1.38
N LEU A 128 17.53 0.96 0.43
CA LEU A 128 17.73 -0.44 0.02
C LEU A 128 19.13 -0.68 -0.55
N SER A 129 19.67 0.25 -1.33
CA SER A 129 21.04 0.15 -1.83
C SER A 129 22.09 0.18 -0.72
N LEU A 130 21.85 0.91 0.35
CA LEU A 130 22.75 0.94 1.52
C LEU A 130 22.68 -0.37 2.31
N THR A 131 21.48 -0.92 2.54
CA THR A 131 21.32 -2.20 3.22
C THR A 131 21.92 -3.37 2.40
N GLU A 132 21.75 -3.35 1.08
CA GLU A 132 22.32 -4.38 0.20
C GLU A 132 23.87 -4.41 0.21
N ARG A 133 24.50 -3.24 0.38
CA ARG A 133 25.97 -3.08 0.41
C ARG A 133 26.58 -3.36 1.78
N ASN A 134 25.78 -3.33 2.82
CA ASN A 134 26.24 -3.47 4.20
C ASN A 134 25.49 -4.63 4.87
N PRO A 135 26.00 -5.85 4.78
CA PRO A 135 25.35 -7.03 5.35
C PRO A 135 25.10 -6.96 6.87
N GLU A 136 25.87 -6.13 7.57
CA GLU A 136 25.71 -5.89 9.01
C GLU A 136 24.49 -5.02 9.35
N VAL A 137 23.92 -4.35 8.36
CA VAL A 137 22.70 -3.55 8.56
C VAL A 137 21.48 -4.47 8.51
N ALA A 138 20.61 -4.35 9.50
CA ALA A 138 19.39 -5.12 9.56
C ALA A 138 18.56 -4.97 8.28
N PRO A 139 17.89 -6.04 7.82
CA PRO A 139 16.99 -5.97 6.67
C PRO A 139 15.87 -4.97 6.92
N ALA A 140 15.21 -4.51 5.87
CA ALA A 140 14.16 -3.51 5.99
C ALA A 140 12.83 -3.95 5.37
N LEU A 141 11.74 -3.64 6.04
CA LEU A 141 10.40 -3.53 5.48
C LEU A 141 10.13 -2.05 5.20
N ILE A 142 10.01 -1.70 3.93
CA ILE A 142 9.64 -0.33 3.52
C ILE A 142 8.25 -0.36 2.92
N TYR A 143 7.33 0.36 3.54
CA TYR A 143 6.00 0.61 3.01
C TYR A 143 5.95 2.04 2.47
N THR A 144 5.71 2.17 1.18
CA THR A 144 5.56 3.46 0.51
C THR A 144 4.14 3.57 -0.05
N HIS A 145 3.40 4.58 0.40
CA HIS A 145 2.04 4.85 -0.05
C HIS A 145 2.03 6.09 -0.95
N LEU A 146 1.69 5.87 -2.23
CA LEU A 146 1.60 6.93 -3.23
C LEU A 146 0.12 7.25 -3.49
N ASN A 147 -0.26 8.51 -3.24
CA ASN A 147 -1.62 8.98 -3.41
C ASN A 147 -1.83 9.78 -4.71
N THR A 148 -0.82 9.85 -5.57
CA THR A 148 -0.84 10.62 -6.82
C THR A 148 -2.08 10.33 -7.67
N ALA A 149 -2.49 9.07 -7.72
CA ALA A 149 -3.66 8.64 -8.50
C ALA A 149 -5.01 9.02 -7.88
N HIS A 150 -5.04 9.48 -6.62
CA HIS A 150 -6.28 9.74 -5.90
C HIS A 150 -6.78 11.16 -6.18
N GLU A 151 -7.17 11.41 -7.43
CA GLU A 151 -7.78 12.69 -7.86
C GLU A 151 -8.90 12.43 -8.88
N THR A 152 -9.74 13.44 -9.12
CA THR A 152 -10.99 13.27 -9.86
C THR A 152 -10.82 13.05 -11.35
N SER A 153 -9.72 13.53 -11.95
CA SER A 153 -9.50 13.40 -13.40
C SER A 153 -8.92 12.04 -13.80
N GLY A 154 -8.29 11.31 -12.88
CA GLY A 154 -7.57 10.06 -13.16
C GLY A 154 -6.33 10.22 -14.04
N LYS A 155 -5.87 11.45 -14.28
CA LYS A 155 -4.77 11.74 -15.22
C LYS A 155 -3.43 11.94 -14.55
N ARG A 156 -3.42 12.28 -13.26
CA ARG A 156 -2.20 12.64 -12.55
C ARG A 156 -1.23 11.49 -12.39
N ILE A 157 -1.73 10.26 -12.30
CA ILE A 157 -0.89 9.04 -12.20
C ILE A 157 0.15 8.92 -13.31
N ARG A 158 -0.13 9.46 -14.51
CA ARG A 158 0.82 9.43 -15.65
C ARG A 158 2.14 10.15 -15.37
N PHE A 159 2.15 11.07 -14.40
CA PHE A 159 3.37 11.78 -14.04
C PHE A 159 4.33 10.93 -13.23
N ASP A 160 3.82 9.86 -12.60
CA ASP A 160 4.64 8.91 -11.87
C ASP A 160 5.25 7.83 -12.78
N ASP A 161 4.74 7.64 -13.99
CA ASP A 161 5.10 6.53 -14.87
C ASP A 161 6.61 6.39 -15.07
N SER A 162 7.25 7.46 -15.44
CA SER A 162 8.70 7.47 -15.77
C SER A 162 9.58 7.08 -14.57
N HIS A 163 9.38 7.69 -13.40
CA HIS A 163 10.22 7.43 -12.24
C HIS A 163 9.81 6.14 -11.52
N LEU A 164 8.54 5.76 -11.56
CA LEU A 164 8.07 4.47 -11.05
C LEU A 164 8.63 3.32 -11.89
N SER A 165 8.55 3.42 -13.22
CA SER A 165 9.11 2.43 -14.14
C SER A 165 10.62 2.23 -13.89
N LYS A 166 11.37 3.33 -13.81
CA LYS A 166 12.80 3.29 -13.49
C LYS A 166 13.09 2.64 -12.13
N PHE A 167 12.31 2.99 -11.12
CA PHE A 167 12.43 2.37 -9.80
C PHE A 167 12.20 0.85 -9.87
N LEU A 168 11.14 0.41 -10.55
CA LEU A 168 10.82 -1.02 -10.69
C LEU A 168 11.89 -1.79 -11.48
N GLU A 169 12.46 -1.19 -12.53
CA GLU A 169 13.59 -1.78 -13.25
C GLU A 169 14.82 -1.98 -12.36
N GLU A 170 15.15 -1.00 -11.51
CA GLU A 170 16.25 -1.12 -10.57
C GLU A 170 15.96 -2.20 -9.51
N MET A 171 14.73 -2.27 -9.01
CA MET A 171 14.32 -3.32 -8.06
C MET A 171 14.35 -4.72 -8.68
N ALA A 172 14.03 -4.86 -9.95
CA ALA A 172 14.15 -6.13 -10.66
C ALA A 172 15.60 -6.65 -10.75
N ARG A 173 16.59 -5.77 -10.63
CA ARG A 173 18.02 -6.10 -10.61
C ARG A 173 18.59 -6.25 -9.20
N SER A 174 17.81 -5.97 -8.17
CA SER A 174 18.23 -6.17 -6.77
C SER A 174 18.58 -7.64 -6.52
N ARG A 175 19.45 -7.87 -5.56
CA ARG A 175 19.89 -9.22 -5.19
C ARG A 175 19.22 -9.76 -3.93
N THR A 176 18.54 -8.89 -3.20
CA THR A 176 18.05 -9.17 -1.84
C THR A 176 16.63 -8.71 -1.59
N THR A 177 16.03 -7.93 -2.48
CA THR A 177 14.77 -7.24 -2.23
C THR A 177 13.62 -7.86 -3.03
N ILE A 178 12.53 -8.23 -2.37
CA ILE A 178 11.24 -8.50 -3.00
C ILE A 178 10.50 -7.16 -3.06
N THR A 179 10.02 -6.80 -4.25
CA THR A 179 9.23 -5.56 -4.42
C THR A 179 7.80 -5.91 -4.80
N ILE A 180 6.85 -5.32 -4.10
CA ILE A 180 5.42 -5.51 -4.35
C ILE A 180 4.82 -4.16 -4.70
N LEU A 181 4.30 -4.05 -5.92
CA LEU A 181 3.47 -2.92 -6.35
C LEU A 181 2.01 -3.35 -6.25
N LEU A 182 1.24 -2.63 -5.45
CA LEU A 182 -0.15 -2.93 -5.17
C LEU A 182 -1.00 -1.67 -5.26
N SER A 183 -2.14 -1.71 -5.95
CA SER A 183 -3.18 -0.71 -5.77
C SER A 183 -4.24 -1.22 -4.79
N THR A 184 -4.85 -0.31 -4.03
CA THR A 184 -5.93 -0.65 -3.10
C THR A 184 -7.28 -0.74 -3.82
N HIS A 185 -7.45 0.05 -4.86
CA HIS A 185 -8.61 0.09 -5.75
C HIS A 185 -8.25 0.87 -7.03
N GLY A 186 -9.13 0.87 -8.02
CA GLY A 186 -9.07 1.77 -9.16
C GLY A 186 -9.56 3.19 -8.84
N GLY A 187 -9.54 4.08 -9.82
CA GLY A 187 -9.98 5.47 -9.66
C GLY A 187 -11.49 5.59 -9.45
N LYS A 188 -11.94 5.63 -8.20
CA LYS A 188 -13.38 5.61 -7.83
C LYS A 188 -14.12 6.94 -7.98
N THR A 189 -13.40 8.04 -8.14
CA THR A 189 -13.95 9.41 -8.22
C THR A 189 -13.94 9.98 -9.63
N THR A 190 -13.45 9.23 -10.61
CA THR A 190 -13.42 9.66 -12.02
C THR A 190 -14.79 9.52 -12.65
N ASN A 191 -15.16 10.40 -13.59
CA ASN A 191 -16.41 10.27 -14.36
C ASN A 191 -16.50 8.92 -15.06
N TYR A 192 -15.37 8.37 -15.54
CA TYR A 192 -15.33 7.05 -16.14
C TYR A 192 -15.81 5.97 -15.18
N ALA A 193 -15.35 5.99 -13.93
CA ALA A 193 -15.77 5.04 -12.90
C ALA A 193 -17.23 5.21 -12.47
N LEU A 194 -17.71 6.46 -12.43
CA LEU A 194 -19.06 6.78 -11.96
C LEU A 194 -20.13 6.57 -13.03
N GLU A 195 -19.81 6.80 -14.31
CA GLU A 195 -20.77 6.85 -15.40
C GLU A 195 -20.74 5.61 -16.31
N THR A 196 -19.66 4.79 -16.23
CA THR A 196 -19.53 3.65 -17.12
C THR A 196 -19.41 2.33 -16.38
N PHE A 197 -19.98 1.27 -16.97
CA PHE A 197 -19.86 -0.08 -16.41
C PHE A 197 -18.39 -0.60 -16.38
N PRO A 198 -17.58 -0.46 -17.46
CA PRO A 198 -16.18 -0.84 -17.40
C PRO A 198 -15.40 -0.07 -16.32
N GLY A 199 -15.64 1.23 -16.17
CA GLY A 199 -15.02 2.05 -15.15
C GLY A 199 -15.38 1.59 -13.74
N SER A 200 -16.63 1.22 -13.49
CA SER A 200 -17.04 0.66 -12.20
C SER A 200 -16.37 -0.68 -11.87
N LEU A 201 -16.05 -1.50 -12.88
CA LEU A 201 -15.30 -2.74 -12.70
C LEU A 201 -13.84 -2.46 -12.34
N GLU A 202 -13.21 -1.44 -12.92
CA GLU A 202 -11.82 -1.07 -12.62
C GLU A 202 -11.64 -0.69 -11.15
N VAL A 203 -12.66 -0.08 -10.52
CA VAL A 203 -12.59 0.24 -9.08
C VAL A 203 -12.31 -0.99 -8.23
N TYR A 204 -12.89 -2.14 -8.61
CA TYR A 204 -12.78 -3.40 -7.87
C TYR A 204 -11.75 -4.38 -8.44
N SER A 205 -10.94 -3.92 -9.40
CA SER A 205 -9.91 -4.74 -10.06
C SER A 205 -8.50 -4.16 -9.82
N PRO A 206 -8.05 -4.09 -8.56
CA PRO A 206 -6.73 -3.56 -8.24
C PRO A 206 -5.63 -4.40 -8.87
N ILE A 207 -4.52 -3.75 -9.22
CA ILE A 207 -3.34 -4.45 -9.73
C ILE A 207 -2.45 -4.91 -8.56
N MET A 208 -1.75 -6.03 -8.79
CA MET A 208 -0.66 -6.50 -7.93
C MET A 208 0.47 -7.07 -8.79
N PHE A 209 1.67 -6.51 -8.63
CA PHE A 209 2.90 -7.06 -9.20
C PHE A 209 3.85 -7.44 -8.07
N ILE A 210 4.45 -8.62 -8.17
CA ILE A 210 5.48 -9.11 -7.25
C ILE A 210 6.74 -9.34 -8.06
N ILE A 211 7.77 -8.53 -7.80
CA ILE A 211 9.08 -8.64 -8.43
C ILE A 211 9.96 -9.46 -7.49
N VAL A 212 10.36 -10.63 -7.95
CA VAL A 212 11.25 -11.56 -7.22
C VAL A 212 12.52 -11.74 -8.05
N PRO A 213 13.64 -11.08 -7.68
CA PRO A 213 14.91 -11.25 -8.39
C PRO A 213 15.44 -12.67 -8.30
N ASP A 214 16.23 -13.12 -9.29
CA ASP A 214 16.70 -14.50 -9.42
C ASP A 214 17.36 -15.07 -8.16
N LYS A 215 18.18 -14.27 -7.48
CA LYS A 215 18.83 -14.74 -6.24
C LYS A 215 17.86 -14.95 -5.10
N VAL A 216 16.81 -14.10 -5.03
CA VAL A 216 15.74 -14.27 -4.05
C VAL A 216 14.88 -15.47 -4.43
N ALA A 217 14.56 -15.65 -5.70
CA ALA A 217 13.81 -16.80 -6.22
C ALA A 217 14.52 -18.13 -5.89
N GLN A 218 15.84 -18.18 -6.05
CA GLN A 218 16.64 -19.34 -5.65
C GLN A 218 16.56 -19.65 -4.15
N ARG A 219 16.57 -18.63 -3.31
CA ARG A 219 16.42 -18.77 -1.84
C ARG A 219 15.01 -19.19 -1.44
N LEU A 220 13.97 -18.69 -2.11
CA LEU A 220 12.58 -19.07 -1.89
C LEU A 220 12.33 -20.54 -2.24
N GLY A 221 13.05 -21.06 -3.22
CA GLY A 221 12.91 -22.43 -3.71
C GLY A 221 11.78 -22.59 -4.73
N LYS A 222 11.82 -23.75 -5.40
CA LYS A 222 10.94 -24.06 -6.53
C LYS A 222 9.46 -24.01 -6.15
N ASP A 223 9.08 -24.63 -5.04
CA ASP A 223 7.67 -24.80 -4.66
C ASP A 223 6.97 -23.47 -4.42
N ARG A 224 7.63 -22.51 -3.73
CA ARG A 224 7.10 -21.16 -3.51
C ARG A 224 6.98 -20.38 -4.82
N MET A 225 7.98 -20.51 -5.69
CA MET A 225 7.97 -19.83 -6.99
C MET A 225 6.88 -20.39 -7.91
N ASP A 226 6.66 -21.70 -7.91
CA ASP A 226 5.59 -22.34 -8.68
C ASP A 226 4.21 -21.94 -8.14
N ALA A 227 4.05 -21.85 -6.82
CA ALA A 227 2.83 -21.35 -6.22
C ALA A 227 2.53 -19.90 -6.65
N LEU A 228 3.52 -18.99 -6.61
CA LEU A 228 3.36 -17.62 -7.07
C LEU A 228 2.92 -17.56 -8.55
N ARG A 229 3.51 -18.37 -9.43
CA ARG A 229 3.11 -18.45 -10.86
C ARG A 229 1.69 -18.97 -11.03
N LEU A 230 1.34 -20.01 -10.29
CA LEU A 230 -0.01 -20.60 -10.35
C LEU A 230 -1.06 -19.60 -9.86
N ASN A 231 -0.78 -18.87 -8.80
CA ASN A 231 -1.71 -17.95 -8.17
C ASN A 231 -2.03 -16.71 -9.02
N GLN A 232 -1.25 -16.41 -10.06
CA GLN A 232 -1.57 -15.36 -11.05
C GLN A 232 -2.92 -15.59 -11.76
N LYS A 233 -3.43 -16.82 -11.73
CA LYS A 233 -4.71 -17.23 -12.37
C LYS A 233 -5.76 -17.64 -11.33
N ARG A 234 -5.61 -17.19 -10.08
CA ARG A 234 -6.47 -17.57 -8.95
C ARG A 234 -7.10 -16.33 -8.32
N LEU A 235 -8.20 -16.55 -7.63
CA LEU A 235 -8.80 -15.53 -6.78
C LEU A 235 -7.93 -15.38 -5.52
N VAL A 236 -7.08 -14.36 -5.50
CA VAL A 236 -6.20 -14.03 -4.37
C VAL A 236 -6.73 -12.83 -3.62
N THR A 237 -6.35 -12.70 -2.36
CA THR A 237 -6.77 -11.64 -1.45
C THR A 237 -5.58 -10.97 -0.76
N VAL A 238 -5.84 -9.88 -0.06
CA VAL A 238 -4.81 -9.22 0.77
C VAL A 238 -4.38 -10.07 1.96
N GLU A 239 -5.23 -11.00 2.43
CA GLU A 239 -4.85 -11.97 3.47
C GLU A 239 -3.80 -12.96 2.93
N ASP A 240 -3.96 -13.41 1.68
CA ASP A 240 -2.97 -14.27 1.05
C ASP A 240 -1.63 -13.55 0.89
N LEU A 241 -1.66 -12.25 0.53
CA LEU A 241 -0.47 -11.39 0.49
C LEU A 241 0.14 -11.21 1.88
N HIS A 242 -0.69 -10.94 2.89
CA HIS A 242 -0.23 -10.80 4.27
C HIS A 242 0.47 -12.08 4.77
N GLY A 243 -0.13 -13.26 4.51
CA GLY A 243 0.49 -14.54 4.84
C GLY A 243 1.86 -14.73 4.16
N MET A 244 1.98 -14.35 2.87
CA MET A 244 3.26 -14.37 2.17
C MET A 244 4.30 -13.46 2.84
N LEU A 245 3.93 -12.24 3.20
CA LEU A 245 4.84 -11.29 3.86
C LEU A 245 5.33 -11.84 5.20
N ILE A 246 4.45 -12.40 6.01
CA ILE A 246 4.84 -13.04 7.28
C ILE A 246 5.84 -14.16 7.02
N SER A 247 5.58 -15.04 6.04
CA SER A 247 6.50 -16.12 5.68
C SER A 247 7.86 -15.62 5.21
N VAL A 248 7.93 -14.48 4.51
CA VAL A 248 9.22 -13.85 4.17
C VAL A 248 10.00 -13.46 5.43
N GLY A 249 9.32 -12.86 6.41
CA GLY A 249 9.94 -12.51 7.69
C GLY A 249 10.46 -13.74 8.46
N GLU A 250 9.65 -14.79 8.56
CA GLU A 250 10.01 -16.05 9.23
C GLU A 250 11.21 -16.73 8.59
N MET A 251 11.41 -16.64 7.29
CA MET A 251 12.57 -17.19 6.59
C MET A 251 13.90 -16.52 6.96
N THR A 252 13.87 -15.35 7.58
CA THR A 252 15.08 -14.67 8.06
C THR A 252 15.66 -15.45 9.24
N ASP A 253 14.80 -15.94 10.13
CA ASP A 253 15.20 -16.73 11.30
C ASP A 253 15.41 -18.22 10.95
N SER A 254 14.67 -18.73 9.98
CA SER A 254 14.73 -20.12 9.54
C SER A 254 14.61 -20.23 8.01
N PRO A 255 15.71 -20.20 7.26
CA PRO A 255 15.70 -20.28 5.80
C PRO A 255 15.00 -21.52 5.23
N SER A 256 14.94 -22.60 6.00
CA SER A 256 14.25 -23.84 5.65
C SER A 256 12.82 -23.94 6.17
N ALA A 257 12.22 -22.82 6.62
CA ALA A 257 10.86 -22.81 7.12
C ALA A 257 9.89 -23.51 6.14
N ALA A 258 9.14 -24.48 6.64
CA ALA A 258 8.21 -25.26 5.83
C ALA A 258 7.04 -24.36 5.33
N ILE A 259 6.53 -24.68 4.16
CA ILE A 259 5.29 -24.08 3.67
C ILE A 259 4.14 -24.57 4.55
N SER A 260 3.44 -23.65 5.19
CA SER A 260 2.30 -23.91 6.07
C SER A 260 1.00 -23.38 5.48
N GLU A 261 -0.11 -23.66 6.13
CA GLU A 261 -1.42 -23.08 5.74
C GLU A 261 -1.44 -21.56 5.82
N THR A 262 -0.60 -20.96 6.64
CA THR A 262 -0.48 -19.51 6.84
C THR A 262 0.49 -18.85 5.87
N SER A 263 1.16 -19.61 4.98
CA SER A 263 2.17 -19.07 4.04
C SER A 263 1.58 -18.24 2.88
N GLY A 264 0.28 -18.03 2.84
CA GLY A 264 -0.38 -17.15 1.89
C GLY A 264 -0.07 -17.51 0.43
N LEU A 265 0.43 -16.54 -0.35
CA LEU A 265 0.72 -16.74 -1.78
C LEU A 265 1.86 -17.73 -2.07
N PHE A 266 2.63 -18.15 -1.06
CA PHE A 266 3.65 -19.21 -1.23
C PHE A 266 3.09 -20.62 -1.27
N ARG A 267 1.76 -20.76 -1.20
CA ARG A 267 1.05 -22.01 -1.43
C ARG A 267 0.06 -21.87 -2.58
N PRO A 268 -0.25 -22.95 -3.30
CA PRO A 268 -1.30 -22.93 -4.32
C PRO A 268 -2.66 -22.57 -3.73
N VAL A 269 -3.28 -21.53 -4.26
CA VAL A 269 -4.68 -21.19 -3.99
C VAL A 269 -5.57 -22.10 -4.83
N SER A 270 -6.70 -22.60 -4.26
CA SER A 270 -7.62 -23.50 -4.96
C SER A 270 -8.12 -22.90 -6.28
N ALA A 271 -8.19 -23.73 -7.32
CA ALA A 271 -8.76 -23.34 -8.60
C ALA A 271 -10.28 -23.09 -8.51
N THR A 272 -10.92 -23.70 -7.55
CA THR A 272 -12.37 -23.61 -7.33
C THR A 272 -12.74 -22.58 -6.27
N ARG A 273 -11.75 -21.82 -5.76
CA ARG A 273 -12.00 -20.76 -4.76
C ARG A 273 -12.93 -19.71 -5.35
N THR A 274 -13.99 -19.43 -4.62
CA THR A 274 -15.01 -18.43 -4.95
C THR A 274 -15.05 -17.34 -3.91
N CYS A 275 -15.81 -16.29 -4.15
CA CYS A 275 -16.07 -15.23 -3.18
C CYS A 275 -16.69 -15.76 -1.88
N ALA A 276 -17.52 -16.79 -1.96
CA ALA A 276 -18.13 -17.41 -0.77
C ALA A 276 -17.10 -18.08 0.16
N ASP A 277 -15.95 -18.45 -0.37
CA ASP A 277 -14.87 -19.06 0.42
C ASP A 277 -14.01 -18.02 1.14
N ILE A 278 -14.18 -16.73 0.83
CA ILE A 278 -13.44 -15.62 1.44
C ILE A 278 -14.24 -15.12 2.65
N LYS A 279 -13.80 -15.52 3.86
CA LYS A 279 -14.50 -15.19 5.10
C LYS A 279 -14.01 -13.85 5.67
N GLY A 280 -14.92 -13.01 6.09
CA GLY A 280 -14.74 -12.04 7.17
C GLY A 280 -14.57 -10.58 6.79
N LEU A 281 -13.78 -10.15 5.82
CA LEU A 281 -13.48 -8.72 5.59
C LEU A 281 -14.14 -8.13 4.34
N TYR A 282 -14.63 -8.97 3.48
CA TYR A 282 -15.19 -8.54 2.19
C TYR A 282 -16.70 -8.71 2.20
N SER A 283 -17.41 -7.62 1.91
CA SER A 283 -18.83 -7.73 1.58
C SER A 283 -18.97 -8.35 0.19
N ASP A 284 -20.09 -9.05 -0.06
CA ASP A 284 -20.44 -9.58 -1.37
C ASP A 284 -20.38 -8.49 -2.48
N ALA A 285 -20.54 -7.22 -2.09
CA ALA A 285 -20.43 -6.08 -2.98
C ALA A 285 -19.02 -5.87 -3.56
N MET A 286 -17.97 -6.30 -2.88
CA MET A 286 -16.58 -6.20 -3.36
C MET A 286 -16.18 -7.34 -4.29
N CYS A 287 -16.98 -8.41 -4.32
CA CYS A 287 -16.72 -9.57 -5.14
C CYS A 287 -17.42 -9.44 -6.48
N ARG A 288 -16.70 -9.00 -7.49
CA ARG A 288 -17.23 -8.82 -8.86
C ARG A 288 -16.79 -9.96 -9.75
N CYS A 289 -17.77 -10.74 -10.24
CA CYS A 289 -17.54 -11.77 -11.24
C CYS A 289 -17.64 -11.16 -12.65
N GLN A 290 -16.57 -11.23 -13.44
CA GLN A 290 -16.64 -10.83 -14.85
C GLN A 290 -17.59 -11.78 -15.60
N GLY A 291 -18.58 -11.23 -16.28
CA GLY A 291 -19.43 -11.96 -17.23
C GLY A 291 -20.83 -12.34 -16.77
N TRP A 292 -21.21 -12.15 -15.51
CA TRP A 292 -22.56 -12.49 -15.02
C TRP A 292 -23.48 -11.33 -14.75
N ASN A 293 -23.02 -10.10 -14.90
CA ASN A 293 -23.83 -8.91 -14.64
C ASN A 293 -24.58 -8.45 -15.91
N LYS A 294 -25.51 -9.26 -16.36
CA LYS A 294 -26.69 -8.69 -17.00
C LYS A 294 -27.45 -7.99 -15.87
N PHE A 295 -27.49 -6.65 -15.92
CA PHE A 295 -28.43 -5.83 -15.14
C PHE A 295 -28.18 -5.62 -13.63
N LEU A 296 -27.09 -4.95 -13.29
CA LEU A 296 -27.18 -4.02 -12.16
C LEU A 296 -27.21 -2.62 -12.75
N SER A 297 -28.37 -1.95 -12.60
CA SER A 297 -28.56 -0.55 -12.95
C SER A 297 -27.56 0.31 -12.16
N PRO A 298 -27.03 1.42 -12.74
CA PRO A 298 -26.21 2.39 -12.01
C PRO A 298 -26.83 2.89 -10.70
N LYS A 299 -28.16 2.81 -10.58
CA LYS A 299 -28.90 3.20 -9.37
C LYS A 299 -28.74 2.26 -8.17
N SER A 300 -28.10 1.11 -8.31
CA SER A 300 -27.80 0.21 -7.18
C SER A 300 -26.46 0.53 -6.49
N LEU A 301 -25.75 1.58 -6.92
CA LEU A 301 -24.47 2.01 -6.33
C LEU A 301 -24.64 3.03 -5.19
N ASP A 302 -25.87 3.47 -4.90
CA ASP A 302 -26.16 4.44 -3.82
C ASP A 302 -26.13 3.83 -2.40
N VAL A 303 -25.62 2.60 -2.23
CA VAL A 303 -25.61 1.88 -0.95
C VAL A 303 -24.20 1.49 -0.49
N ILE A 304 -23.15 2.18 -0.98
CA ILE A 304 -21.80 1.93 -0.46
C ILE A 304 -21.16 3.23 0.01
#